data_6111764d84b8be8754064a0c263fdea8
#
_entry.id   6111764d84b8be8754064a0c263fdea8
#
_cell.length_a   1.000
_cell.length_b   1.000
_cell.length_c   1.000
_cell.angle_alpha   90.00
_cell.angle_beta   90.00
_cell.angle_gamma   90.00
#
_symmetry.space_group_name_H-M   'P 1'
#
loop_
_entity.id
_entity.type
_entity.pdbx_description
1 polymer ?
#
loop_
_entity_poly.entity_id
_entity_poly.type
_entity_poly.pdbx_seq_one_letter_code
_entity_poly.pdbx_strand_id
1 'polypeptide(L)'
;MTRPVVREKLTNQKIHKKSFDVPAGDALFRRFPIGDQSDGSSPSRRARTRRRPDANDANDGTNAASVPAPELKVETLQVHAGQASDPATNARAVPIYATSSYTFDSSKHGADLFGLRAFGNIYSRIMNPTCDVFEKRVAALEGGVGALAVSSGQSAQFLAISTICGTGDNIVATPSLYGGTYNQFKVTFPRLGINVKFAKDDDPASFEAQIDSNTKALYVETIGNPRFSVPDFAKLKAIAQKAGIPLICDNTFGACGYVCQPLKHGADIVVESATKWIGGHGTTVGGVIVDGGTMNWNNGKHPVMTDPSPGYHGLKFWDTFGPDGILGANATFIMRCRVEGLRDLGMCQNPFGAFNFILGLETLSLRMERHCSNTMALAQYLEKHPQVSWVSYPGLKAHPFHKLAIEYFRDGNFGAVLTFGIKGGLDAGMKFIDNVKLASHLANVGDAKTLVIHPASTTHEQLTPEEQTASGVTPDMIRVSVGIEHIDDICADFAQALTA
;
A
#
# COMPACT_ATOMS: atom_id res chain seq x y z
N MET A 1 -54.45 -26.59 8.75
CA MET A 1 -54.07 -26.48 10.18
C MET A 1 -52.90 -25.53 10.26
N THR A 2 -53.19 -24.26 10.53
CA THR A 2 -52.26 -23.13 10.59
C THR A 2 -51.78 -22.97 12.01
N ARG A 3 -50.44 -22.88 12.23
CA ARG A 3 -49.86 -22.50 13.52
C ARG A 3 -49.45 -21.02 13.46
N PRO A 4 -49.68 -20.25 14.55
CA PRO A 4 -49.43 -18.81 14.59
C PRO A 4 -47.94 -18.50 14.83
N VAL A 5 -47.49 -17.42 14.16
CA VAL A 5 -46.16 -16.80 14.33
C VAL A 5 -46.22 -15.91 15.58
N VAL A 6 -45.40 -16.18 16.58
CA VAL A 6 -45.17 -15.32 17.75
C VAL A 6 -44.16 -14.25 17.35
N ARG A 7 -44.60 -12.98 17.32
CA ARG A 7 -43.72 -11.80 17.25
C ARG A 7 -43.24 -11.45 18.65
N GLU A 8 -41.97 -11.70 18.94
CA GLU A 8 -41.32 -11.08 20.09
C GLU A 8 -40.82 -9.68 19.77
N LYS A 9 -41.26 -8.74 20.61
CA LYS A 9 -40.80 -7.34 20.61
C LYS A 9 -39.45 -7.26 21.26
N LEU A 10 -38.42 -6.95 20.46
CA LEU A 10 -37.10 -6.57 20.98
C LEU A 10 -37.16 -5.12 21.45
N THR A 11 -37.08 -4.93 22.75
CA THR A 11 -36.98 -3.63 23.44
C THR A 11 -35.60 -3.03 23.23
N ASN A 12 -35.57 -1.76 22.80
CA ASN A 12 -34.40 -0.90 22.70
C ASN A 12 -33.64 -0.82 24.03
N GLN A 13 -32.52 -1.47 24.17
CA GLN A 13 -31.54 -1.16 25.22
C GLN A 13 -30.62 -0.02 24.76
N LYS A 14 -30.74 1.09 25.47
CA LYS A 14 -29.84 2.25 25.34
C LYS A 14 -28.44 1.83 25.73
N ILE A 15 -27.50 1.91 24.78
CA ILE A 15 -26.07 1.75 25.01
C ILE A 15 -25.60 3.01 25.77
N HIS A 16 -25.21 2.85 27.02
CA HIS A 16 -24.56 3.92 27.79
C HIS A 16 -23.19 4.23 27.20
N LYS A 17 -23.04 5.44 26.65
CA LYS A 17 -21.73 6.02 26.30
C LYS A 17 -20.92 6.20 27.60
N LYS A 18 -19.89 5.37 27.82
CA LYS A 18 -18.79 5.73 28.71
C LYS A 18 -17.78 6.51 27.87
N SER A 19 -17.63 7.78 28.19
CA SER A 19 -16.59 8.65 27.63
C SER A 19 -15.22 8.11 28.02
N PHE A 20 -14.43 7.75 27.03
CA PHE A 20 -13.01 7.57 27.19
C PHE A 20 -12.35 8.82 26.62
N ASP A 21 -11.76 9.62 27.49
CA ASP A 21 -10.95 10.78 27.09
C ASP A 21 -9.65 10.26 26.44
N VAL A 22 -9.56 10.32 25.12
CA VAL A 22 -8.37 10.06 24.35
C VAL A 22 -7.94 11.37 23.70
N PRO A 23 -6.72 11.90 23.99
CA PRO A 23 -6.24 13.09 23.32
C PRO A 23 -6.08 12.84 21.81
N ALA A 24 -6.55 13.79 21.02
CA ALA A 24 -6.41 13.75 19.57
C ALA A 24 -4.91 13.76 19.18
N GLY A 25 -4.48 12.76 18.43
CA GLY A 25 -3.14 12.67 17.84
C GLY A 25 -2.37 11.36 18.02
N ASP A 26 -2.78 10.50 18.96
CA ASP A 26 -1.99 9.29 19.29
C ASP A 26 -2.78 7.97 19.25
N ALA A 27 -3.99 7.99 18.72
CA ALA A 27 -4.96 6.90 18.90
C ALA A 27 -4.56 5.58 18.20
N LEU A 28 -3.74 5.60 17.16
CA LEU A 28 -3.35 4.40 16.40
C LEU A 28 -2.07 3.72 16.90
N PHE A 29 -1.29 4.36 17.80
CA PHE A 29 0.00 3.83 18.24
C PHE A 29 0.05 3.48 19.73
N ARG A 30 -1.03 3.61 20.49
CA ARG A 30 -1.05 3.27 21.93
C ARG A 30 -1.35 1.80 22.15
N ARG A 31 -0.56 1.22 23.09
CA ARG A 31 -0.69 -0.13 23.63
C ARG A 31 -2.10 -0.36 24.18
N PHE A 32 -2.73 -1.46 23.80
CA PHE A 32 -3.87 -1.98 24.57
C PHE A 32 -3.34 -2.64 25.85
N PRO A 33 -3.84 -2.29 27.05
CA PRO A 33 -3.44 -2.98 28.26
C PRO A 33 -4.01 -4.40 28.27
N ILE A 34 -3.12 -5.37 28.40
CA ILE A 34 -3.50 -6.74 28.78
C ILE A 34 -3.83 -6.67 30.28
N GLY A 35 -5.05 -7.03 30.64
CA GLY A 35 -5.51 -7.05 32.03
C GLY A 35 -4.66 -7.96 32.90
N ASP A 36 -4.08 -7.36 33.94
CA ASP A 36 -3.36 -8.07 34.99
C ASP A 36 -4.38 -8.72 35.94
N GLN A 37 -4.44 -10.04 36.00
CA GLN A 37 -5.07 -10.80 37.08
C GLN A 37 -4.07 -11.80 37.61
N SER A 38 -3.41 -11.41 38.69
CA SER A 38 -2.74 -12.37 39.59
C SER A 38 -3.22 -12.17 41.01
N ASP A 39 -4.09 -13.06 41.47
CA ASP A 39 -4.30 -13.33 42.89
C ASP A 39 -3.57 -14.63 43.30
N GLY A 40 -2.85 -14.58 44.39
CA GLY A 40 -2.45 -15.79 45.08
C GLY A 40 -1.05 -15.83 45.72
N SER A 41 -0.88 -15.20 46.90
CA SER A 41 -0.08 -15.63 48.10
C SER A 41 1.35 -16.18 47.96
N SER A 42 2.33 -15.39 48.33
CA SER A 42 3.50 -15.42 49.26
C SER A 42 4.51 -16.62 49.26
N PRO A 43 5.77 -16.54 49.86
CA PRO A 43 6.36 -15.44 50.65
C PRO A 43 7.84 -15.03 50.34
N SER A 44 8.16 -13.83 50.78
CA SER A 44 9.45 -13.27 51.21
C SER A 44 10.79 -13.72 50.63
N ARG A 45 11.47 -12.83 49.89
CA ARG A 45 12.91 -12.52 50.01
C ARG A 45 13.19 -11.05 49.83
N ARG A 46 13.90 -10.44 50.78
CA ARG A 46 14.31 -9.03 50.81
C ARG A 46 15.21 -8.73 49.61
N ALA A 47 14.83 -7.72 48.80
CA ALA A 47 15.73 -7.04 47.90
C ALA A 47 15.56 -5.50 48.08
N ARG A 48 16.68 -4.79 48.15
CA ARG A 48 16.81 -3.37 48.42
C ARG A 48 16.05 -2.52 47.40
N THR A 49 15.05 -1.79 47.87
CA THR A 49 14.33 -0.78 47.09
C THR A 49 15.16 0.47 46.95
N ARG A 50 15.50 0.86 45.73
CA ARG A 50 15.79 2.27 45.40
C ARG A 50 14.44 3.00 45.34
N ARG A 51 14.20 3.89 46.29
CA ARG A 51 13.05 4.82 46.31
C ARG A 51 13.11 5.72 45.08
N ARG A 52 12.02 5.77 44.31
CA ARG A 52 11.67 6.89 43.42
C ARG A 52 11.04 7.99 44.29
N PRO A 53 11.27 9.30 43.99
CA PRO A 53 10.61 10.39 44.71
C PRO A 53 9.10 10.39 44.43
N ASP A 54 8.32 10.63 45.47
CA ASP A 54 6.87 10.82 45.42
C ASP A 54 6.57 12.12 44.65
N ALA A 55 5.76 12.00 43.59
CA ALA A 55 5.18 13.13 42.89
C ALA A 55 3.81 13.47 43.50
N ASN A 56 3.83 14.28 44.54
CA ASN A 56 2.69 15.07 44.96
C ASN A 56 3.24 16.42 45.39
N ASP A 57 3.16 17.40 44.51
CA ASP A 57 2.91 18.79 44.89
C ASP A 57 2.68 19.67 43.63
N ALA A 58 1.71 20.57 43.78
CA ALA A 58 1.47 21.75 42.97
C ALA A 58 0.73 21.56 41.62
N ASN A 59 -0.56 21.62 41.73
CA ASN A 59 -1.49 22.12 40.70
C ASN A 59 -1.25 23.62 40.52
N ASP A 60 -0.45 24.02 39.53
CA ASP A 60 -0.36 25.41 39.08
C ASP A 60 -0.95 25.46 37.66
N GLY A 61 -2.13 26.07 37.59
CA GLY A 61 -2.97 26.15 36.41
C GLY A 61 -2.41 27.09 35.34
N THR A 62 -1.36 26.69 34.66
CA THR A 62 -0.96 27.31 33.39
C THR A 62 -1.21 26.32 32.26
N ASN A 63 -2.21 26.63 31.42
CA ASN A 63 -2.47 26.02 30.15
C ASN A 63 -1.25 26.20 29.23
N ALA A 64 -0.19 25.42 29.43
CA ALA A 64 0.85 25.28 28.44
C ALA A 64 0.26 24.42 27.31
N ALA A 65 -0.04 25.04 26.18
CA ALA A 65 -0.35 24.36 24.94
C ALA A 65 0.73 23.27 24.74
N SER A 66 0.32 22.01 24.77
CA SER A 66 1.23 20.89 24.57
C SER A 66 1.86 21.03 23.18
N VAL A 67 3.18 21.27 23.14
CA VAL A 67 3.93 21.25 21.90
C VAL A 67 3.72 19.88 21.28
N PRO A 68 3.21 19.78 20.06
CA PRO A 68 3.01 18.49 19.41
C PRO A 68 4.34 17.73 19.37
N ALA A 69 4.32 16.43 19.66
CA ALA A 69 5.52 15.61 19.54
C ALA A 69 6.08 15.74 18.12
N PRO A 70 7.40 15.88 17.92
CA PRO A 70 7.97 16.06 16.61
C PRO A 70 7.64 14.85 15.71
N GLU A 71 7.22 15.12 14.48
CA GLU A 71 6.94 14.10 13.48
C GLU A 71 8.23 13.33 13.17
N LEU A 72 8.19 12.00 13.35
CA LEU A 72 9.34 11.14 13.07
C LEU A 72 9.60 11.09 11.56
N LYS A 73 10.86 11.06 11.18
CA LYS A 73 11.30 10.97 9.79
C LYS A 73 11.23 9.51 9.28
N VAL A 74 11.19 9.37 7.97
CA VAL A 74 11.07 8.07 7.28
C VAL A 74 12.10 7.06 7.78
N GLU A 75 13.35 7.48 7.97
CA GLU A 75 14.47 6.65 8.42
C GLU A 75 14.25 6.10 9.85
N THR A 76 13.49 6.81 10.67
CA THR A 76 13.07 6.35 12.00
C THR A 76 11.81 5.50 11.92
N LEU A 77 10.82 5.93 11.14
CA LEU A 77 9.57 5.18 10.97
C LEU A 77 9.81 3.78 10.40
N GLN A 78 10.69 3.64 9.41
CA GLN A 78 10.97 2.35 8.75
C GLN A 78 11.53 1.28 9.70
N VAL A 79 12.15 1.67 10.82
CA VAL A 79 12.75 0.74 11.80
C VAL A 79 11.97 0.63 13.11
N HIS A 80 11.06 1.58 13.41
CA HIS A 80 10.37 1.63 14.70
C HIS A 80 8.85 1.58 14.62
N ALA A 81 8.24 2.07 13.53
CA ALA A 81 6.78 2.16 13.48
C ALA A 81 6.11 0.79 13.59
N GLY A 82 5.02 0.76 14.35
CA GLY A 82 4.21 -0.43 14.56
C GLY A 82 4.82 -1.52 15.44
N GLN A 83 6.07 -1.35 15.94
CA GLN A 83 6.76 -2.35 16.75
C GLN A 83 6.92 -1.92 18.20
N ALA A 84 6.65 -2.86 19.10
CA ALA A 84 7.07 -2.81 20.51
C ALA A 84 7.84 -4.10 20.82
N SER A 85 8.67 -4.10 21.89
CA SER A 85 9.27 -5.34 22.39
C SER A 85 8.17 -6.32 22.78
N ASP A 86 8.38 -7.60 22.49
CA ASP A 86 7.40 -8.64 22.82
C ASP A 86 7.14 -8.67 24.33
N PRO A 87 5.88 -8.52 24.79
CA PRO A 87 5.59 -8.39 26.21
C PRO A 87 5.83 -9.70 27.01
N ALA A 88 5.82 -10.86 26.35
CA ALA A 88 6.02 -12.14 27.00
C ALA A 88 7.51 -12.47 27.21
N THR A 89 8.38 -12.12 26.25
CA THR A 89 9.79 -12.53 26.23
C THR A 89 10.78 -11.38 26.27
N ASN A 90 10.32 -10.12 26.08
CA ASN A 90 11.13 -8.93 25.85
C ASN A 90 11.99 -9.02 24.58
N ALA A 91 11.64 -9.87 23.63
CA ALA A 91 12.34 -9.96 22.35
C ALA A 91 12.33 -8.60 21.63
N ARG A 92 13.51 -8.18 21.16
CA ARG A 92 13.65 -6.90 20.42
C ARG A 92 13.20 -7.04 18.96
N ALA A 93 13.52 -8.16 18.32
CA ALA A 93 13.02 -8.45 16.97
C ALA A 93 11.53 -8.79 16.99
N VAL A 94 10.85 -8.56 15.87
CA VAL A 94 9.44 -8.95 15.72
C VAL A 94 9.33 -10.49 15.73
N PRO A 95 8.57 -11.11 16.65
CA PRO A 95 8.35 -12.54 16.62
C PRO A 95 7.54 -12.98 15.38
N ILE A 96 7.83 -14.17 14.86
CA ILE A 96 7.02 -14.79 13.81
C ILE A 96 5.95 -15.66 14.46
N TYR A 97 4.69 -15.19 14.42
CA TYR A 97 3.54 -15.93 14.96
C TYR A 97 3.01 -16.93 13.91
N ALA A 98 3.67 -18.08 13.81
CA ALA A 98 3.31 -19.17 12.89
C ALA A 98 2.14 -20.00 13.47
N THR A 99 0.96 -19.38 13.57
CA THR A 99 -0.27 -20.01 14.06
C THR A 99 -1.45 -19.68 13.17
N SER A 100 -2.42 -20.59 13.08
CA SER A 100 -3.68 -20.36 12.37
C SER A 100 -4.74 -19.68 13.24
N SER A 101 -4.77 -19.94 14.54
CA SER A 101 -5.87 -19.56 15.45
C SER A 101 -5.35 -19.18 16.83
N TYR A 102 -6.21 -18.51 17.60
CA TYR A 102 -5.91 -17.98 18.93
C TYR A 102 -7.00 -18.41 19.90
N THR A 103 -6.64 -18.64 21.17
CA THR A 103 -7.58 -18.99 22.23
C THR A 103 -8.36 -17.78 22.74
N PHE A 104 -9.56 -18.00 23.23
CA PHE A 104 -10.38 -16.98 23.89
C PHE A 104 -10.39 -17.19 25.38
N ASP A 105 -10.38 -16.10 26.15
CA ASP A 105 -10.44 -16.14 27.61
C ASP A 105 -11.80 -16.63 28.12
N SER A 106 -12.87 -16.41 27.33
CA SER A 106 -14.23 -16.83 27.61
C SER A 106 -15.10 -16.87 26.37
N SER A 107 -16.28 -17.51 26.45
CA SER A 107 -17.28 -17.46 25.36
C SER A 107 -17.73 -16.02 25.05
N LYS A 108 -17.82 -15.15 26.08
CA LYS A 108 -18.14 -13.73 25.89
C LYS A 108 -17.03 -13.00 25.14
N HIS A 109 -15.75 -13.21 25.50
CA HIS A 109 -14.61 -12.64 24.81
C HIS A 109 -14.65 -13.02 23.32
N GLY A 110 -14.81 -14.31 23.01
CA GLY A 110 -14.95 -14.75 21.62
C GLY A 110 -16.11 -14.06 20.88
N ALA A 111 -17.28 -14.00 21.52
CA ALA A 111 -18.45 -13.32 20.92
C ALA A 111 -18.21 -11.81 20.68
N ASP A 112 -17.48 -11.14 21.55
CA ASP A 112 -17.17 -9.71 21.41
C ASP A 112 -16.18 -9.46 20.28
N LEU A 113 -15.18 -10.32 20.09
CA LEU A 113 -14.24 -10.28 18.97
C LEU A 113 -14.96 -10.48 17.63
N PHE A 114 -15.78 -11.52 17.50
CA PHE A 114 -16.54 -11.79 16.28
C PHE A 114 -17.59 -10.70 15.96
N GLY A 115 -18.14 -10.07 17.00
CA GLY A 115 -19.08 -8.97 16.87
C GLY A 115 -18.47 -7.58 16.67
N LEU A 116 -17.15 -7.49 16.52
CA LEU A 116 -16.38 -6.23 16.41
C LEU A 116 -16.61 -5.27 17.59
N ARG A 117 -16.91 -5.81 18.79
CA ARG A 117 -17.07 -5.08 20.05
C ARG A 117 -15.80 -5.04 20.89
N ALA A 118 -14.80 -5.87 20.54
CA ALA A 118 -13.46 -5.89 21.09
C ALA A 118 -12.44 -6.09 19.96
N PHE A 119 -11.19 -5.68 20.21
CA PHE A 119 -10.07 -5.92 19.31
C PHE A 119 -9.21 -7.05 19.87
N GLY A 120 -8.70 -7.90 18.98
CA GLY A 120 -7.85 -9.02 19.36
C GLY A 120 -7.67 -10.01 18.21
N ASN A 121 -6.88 -11.05 18.47
CA ASN A 121 -6.58 -12.05 17.46
C ASN A 121 -7.63 -13.17 17.49
N ILE A 122 -8.13 -13.55 16.32
CA ILE A 122 -9.11 -14.64 16.15
C ILE A 122 -8.47 -15.75 15.31
N TYR A 123 -8.03 -15.39 14.11
CA TYR A 123 -7.56 -16.30 13.09
C TYR A 123 -6.60 -15.58 12.13
N SER A 124 -5.46 -16.20 11.79
CA SER A 124 -4.38 -15.54 11.06
C SER A 124 -4.75 -15.07 9.63
N ARG A 125 -5.83 -15.61 9.04
CA ARG A 125 -6.36 -15.07 7.78
C ARG A 125 -6.85 -13.64 7.92
N ILE A 126 -7.40 -13.26 9.10
CA ILE A 126 -7.99 -11.93 9.33
C ILE A 126 -6.97 -11.00 9.99
N MET A 127 -6.22 -11.51 10.96
CA MET A 127 -5.23 -10.77 11.75
C MET A 127 -4.14 -11.70 12.30
N ASN A 128 -2.90 -11.25 12.25
CA ASN A 128 -1.74 -11.96 12.78
C ASN A 128 -0.75 -10.93 13.34
N PRO A 129 -0.18 -11.09 14.55
CA PRO A 129 0.67 -10.05 15.16
C PRO A 129 1.91 -9.69 14.33
N THR A 130 2.49 -10.63 13.57
CA THR A 130 3.61 -10.31 12.66
C THR A 130 3.15 -9.47 11.48
N CYS A 131 1.99 -9.80 10.89
CA CYS A 131 1.40 -9.00 9.82
C CYS A 131 0.97 -7.62 10.31
N ASP A 132 0.47 -7.50 11.54
CA ASP A 132 0.07 -6.23 12.16
C ASP A 132 1.24 -5.24 12.27
N VAL A 133 2.44 -5.71 12.62
CA VAL A 133 3.64 -4.85 12.62
C VAL A 133 3.97 -4.35 11.22
N PHE A 134 3.91 -5.23 10.22
CA PHE A 134 4.12 -4.85 8.82
C PHE A 134 3.09 -3.80 8.36
N GLU A 135 1.81 -4.05 8.62
CA GLU A 135 0.70 -3.15 8.27
C GLU A 135 0.87 -1.76 8.90
N LYS A 136 1.12 -1.70 10.20
CA LYS A 136 1.34 -0.43 10.93
C LYS A 136 2.55 0.34 10.44
N ARG A 137 3.62 -0.37 10.07
CA ARG A 137 4.85 0.25 9.54
C ARG A 137 4.61 0.87 8.17
N VAL A 138 3.94 0.15 7.27
CA VAL A 138 3.57 0.68 5.95
C VAL A 138 2.59 1.85 6.08
N ALA A 139 1.57 1.75 6.94
CA ALA A 139 0.65 2.85 7.20
C ALA A 139 1.38 4.12 7.66
N ALA A 140 2.37 3.98 8.55
CA ALA A 140 3.17 5.12 9.02
C ALA A 140 4.06 5.71 7.92
N LEU A 141 4.65 4.89 7.05
CA LEU A 141 5.51 5.34 5.94
C LEU A 141 4.71 6.04 4.85
N GLU A 142 3.53 5.56 4.52
CA GLU A 142 2.62 6.17 3.55
C GLU A 142 1.83 7.36 4.13
N GLY A 143 1.74 7.47 5.46
CA GLY A 143 0.96 8.52 6.14
C GLY A 143 -0.53 8.21 6.21
N GLY A 144 -0.91 6.92 6.20
CA GLY A 144 -2.29 6.46 6.29
C GLY A 144 -2.77 6.21 7.72
N VAL A 145 -4.09 6.11 7.90
CA VAL A 145 -4.74 5.78 9.18
C VAL A 145 -4.70 4.29 9.50
N GLY A 146 -4.47 3.45 8.50
CA GLY A 146 -4.37 2.01 8.66
C GLY A 146 -3.97 1.32 7.36
N ALA A 147 -3.45 0.09 7.47
CA ALA A 147 -3.10 -0.72 6.32
C ALA A 147 -3.56 -2.17 6.49
N LEU A 148 -3.59 -2.90 5.39
CA LEU A 148 -3.99 -4.30 5.31
C LEU A 148 -3.04 -5.07 4.40
N ALA A 149 -2.31 -6.03 4.95
CA ALA A 149 -1.43 -6.91 4.21
C ALA A 149 -2.23 -8.01 3.48
N VAL A 150 -1.90 -8.22 2.21
CA VAL A 150 -2.53 -9.21 1.34
C VAL A 150 -1.49 -10.00 0.55
N SER A 151 -1.90 -11.08 -0.10
CA SER A 151 -1.01 -12.06 -0.71
C SER A 151 -0.25 -11.58 -1.95
N SER A 152 -0.65 -10.47 -2.56
CA SER A 152 0.02 -9.89 -3.74
C SER A 152 -0.47 -8.47 -4.03
N GLY A 153 0.25 -7.69 -4.86
CA GLY A 153 -0.24 -6.40 -5.37
C GLY A 153 -1.56 -6.54 -6.16
N GLN A 154 -1.70 -7.62 -6.96
CA GLN A 154 -2.96 -7.93 -7.66
C GLN A 154 -4.13 -8.16 -6.69
N SER A 155 -3.86 -8.82 -5.55
CA SER A 155 -4.85 -8.99 -4.48
C SER A 155 -5.18 -7.65 -3.81
N ALA A 156 -4.21 -6.76 -3.65
CA ALA A 156 -4.42 -5.45 -3.04
C ALA A 156 -5.39 -4.59 -3.88
N GLN A 157 -5.11 -4.43 -5.16
CA GLN A 157 -6.00 -3.65 -6.04
C GLN A 157 -7.37 -4.31 -6.23
N PHE A 158 -7.41 -5.65 -6.34
CA PHE A 158 -8.67 -6.37 -6.45
C PHE A 158 -9.54 -6.14 -5.21
N LEU A 159 -8.98 -6.32 -4.03
CA LEU A 159 -9.69 -6.16 -2.77
C LEU A 159 -10.14 -4.72 -2.55
N ALA A 160 -9.26 -3.74 -2.83
CA ALA A 160 -9.59 -2.32 -2.69
C ALA A 160 -10.78 -1.94 -3.57
N ILE A 161 -10.77 -2.34 -4.83
CA ILE A 161 -11.83 -2.00 -5.79
C ILE A 161 -13.12 -2.79 -5.49
N SER A 162 -13.06 -4.10 -5.24
CA SER A 162 -14.25 -4.92 -4.96
C SER A 162 -14.90 -4.58 -3.63
N THR A 163 -14.21 -3.92 -2.70
CA THR A 163 -14.80 -3.42 -1.44
C THR A 163 -15.74 -2.25 -1.68
N ILE A 164 -15.53 -1.44 -2.72
CA ILE A 164 -16.30 -0.22 -3.00
C ILE A 164 -17.18 -0.33 -4.25
N CYS A 165 -16.95 -1.34 -5.09
CA CYS A 165 -17.70 -1.59 -6.33
C CYS A 165 -18.49 -2.87 -6.24
N GLY A 166 -19.72 -2.84 -6.74
CA GLY A 166 -20.57 -4.01 -6.98
C GLY A 166 -20.86 -4.21 -8.48
N THR A 167 -21.70 -5.20 -8.78
CA THR A 167 -22.19 -5.44 -10.15
C THR A 167 -22.91 -4.21 -10.71
N GLY A 168 -22.49 -3.74 -11.89
CA GLY A 168 -23.01 -2.56 -12.57
C GLY A 168 -22.22 -1.28 -12.29
N ASP A 169 -21.33 -1.29 -11.30
CA ASP A 169 -20.44 -0.15 -11.02
C ASP A 169 -19.25 -0.13 -11.98
N ASN A 170 -18.56 1.02 -12.01
CA ASN A 170 -17.34 1.17 -12.77
C ASN A 170 -16.30 2.04 -12.04
N ILE A 171 -15.04 1.94 -12.49
CA ILE A 171 -13.96 2.86 -12.15
C ILE A 171 -13.41 3.49 -13.43
N VAL A 172 -12.76 4.65 -13.30
CA VAL A 172 -11.98 5.28 -14.38
C VAL A 172 -10.50 5.12 -14.07
N ALA A 173 -9.74 4.50 -14.98
CA ALA A 173 -8.33 4.21 -14.81
C ALA A 173 -7.45 4.89 -15.87
N THR A 174 -6.20 5.21 -15.51
CA THR A 174 -5.17 5.61 -16.47
C THR A 174 -4.95 4.52 -17.53
N PRO A 175 -4.59 4.84 -18.77
CA PRO A 175 -4.14 3.86 -19.75
C PRO A 175 -2.70 3.36 -19.48
N SER A 176 -1.94 4.08 -18.66
CA SER A 176 -0.53 3.82 -18.38
C SER A 176 -0.38 2.91 -17.15
N LEU A 177 -0.73 1.64 -17.31
CA LEU A 177 -0.77 0.65 -16.23
C LEU A 177 0.24 -0.49 -16.42
N TYR A 178 0.64 -1.10 -15.31
CA TYR A 178 1.26 -2.41 -15.33
C TYR A 178 0.38 -3.43 -16.11
N GLY A 179 1.00 -4.24 -16.96
CA GLY A 179 0.25 -5.16 -17.85
C GLY A 179 -0.70 -6.11 -17.10
N GLY A 180 -0.30 -6.58 -15.89
CA GLY A 180 -1.19 -7.40 -15.05
C GLY A 180 -2.40 -6.62 -14.54
N THR A 181 -2.25 -5.35 -14.20
CA THR A 181 -3.35 -4.45 -13.80
C THR A 181 -4.29 -4.21 -14.98
N TYR A 182 -3.72 -3.87 -16.15
CA TYR A 182 -4.50 -3.69 -17.37
C TYR A 182 -5.36 -4.93 -17.70
N ASN A 183 -4.76 -6.11 -17.65
CA ASN A 183 -5.48 -7.36 -17.93
C ASN A 183 -6.55 -7.65 -16.88
N GLN A 184 -6.27 -7.43 -15.56
CA GLN A 184 -7.27 -7.59 -14.51
C GLN A 184 -8.46 -6.64 -14.72
N PHE A 185 -8.20 -5.39 -15.14
CA PHE A 185 -9.22 -4.39 -15.39
C PHE A 185 -10.01 -4.62 -16.67
N LYS A 186 -9.35 -5.05 -17.73
CA LYS A 186 -9.99 -5.28 -19.05
C LYS A 186 -10.78 -6.59 -19.09
N VAL A 187 -10.34 -7.62 -18.36
CA VAL A 187 -10.87 -8.99 -18.51
C VAL A 187 -11.52 -9.49 -17.21
N THR A 188 -10.82 -9.40 -16.08
CA THR A 188 -11.28 -10.08 -14.85
C THR A 188 -12.44 -9.32 -14.20
N PHE A 189 -12.34 -8.03 -14.01
CA PHE A 189 -13.41 -7.24 -13.38
C PHE A 189 -14.73 -7.24 -14.16
N PRO A 190 -14.75 -7.09 -15.50
CA PRO A 190 -15.99 -7.20 -16.28
C PRO A 190 -16.72 -8.54 -16.12
N ARG A 191 -16.00 -9.64 -15.95
CA ARG A 191 -16.59 -10.97 -15.66
C ARG A 191 -17.30 -11.02 -14.30
N LEU A 192 -16.93 -10.13 -13.38
CA LEU A 192 -17.56 -9.98 -12.07
C LEU A 192 -18.62 -8.87 -12.04
N GLY A 193 -18.91 -8.27 -13.21
CA GLY A 193 -19.87 -7.20 -13.35
C GLY A 193 -19.36 -5.80 -12.98
N ILE A 194 -18.08 -5.64 -12.70
CA ILE A 194 -17.44 -4.34 -12.44
C ILE A 194 -16.74 -3.88 -13.72
N ASN A 195 -17.15 -2.76 -14.29
CA ASN A 195 -16.57 -2.24 -15.52
C ASN A 195 -15.38 -1.31 -15.24
N VAL A 196 -14.41 -1.26 -16.14
CA VAL A 196 -13.32 -0.29 -16.10
C VAL A 196 -13.31 0.53 -17.38
N LYS A 197 -13.37 1.84 -17.22
CA LYS A 197 -13.22 2.81 -18.30
C LYS A 197 -11.80 3.33 -18.27
N PHE A 198 -11.08 3.15 -19.38
CA PHE A 198 -9.74 3.72 -19.50
C PHE A 198 -9.84 5.16 -20.01
N ALA A 199 -9.15 6.10 -19.35
CA ALA A 199 -8.96 7.43 -19.86
C ALA A 199 -8.22 7.34 -21.22
N LYS A 200 -8.41 8.35 -22.07
CA LYS A 200 -7.75 8.37 -23.39
C LYS A 200 -6.22 8.52 -23.27
N ASP A 201 -5.80 9.28 -22.27
CA ASP A 201 -4.41 9.61 -21.98
C ASP A 201 -4.28 9.96 -20.47
N ASP A 202 -3.11 10.44 -20.06
CA ASP A 202 -2.83 10.81 -18.67
C ASP A 202 -3.25 12.26 -18.32
N ASP A 203 -3.94 12.99 -19.23
CA ASP A 203 -4.52 14.30 -18.94
C ASP A 203 -5.73 14.14 -18.00
N PRO A 204 -5.79 14.85 -16.85
CA PRO A 204 -6.93 14.81 -15.94
C PRO A 204 -8.30 15.04 -16.58
N ALA A 205 -8.40 15.86 -17.62
CA ALA A 205 -9.66 16.08 -18.36
C ALA A 205 -10.17 14.80 -19.04
N SER A 206 -9.29 13.90 -19.47
CA SER A 206 -9.64 12.61 -20.05
C SER A 206 -10.30 11.67 -19.02
N PHE A 207 -9.93 11.79 -17.74
CA PHE A 207 -10.59 11.05 -16.64
C PHE A 207 -11.97 11.64 -16.36
N GLU A 208 -12.09 12.97 -16.25
CA GLU A 208 -13.36 13.63 -15.96
C GLU A 208 -14.42 13.28 -17.03
N ALA A 209 -14.02 13.20 -18.29
CA ALA A 209 -14.91 12.88 -19.41
C ALA A 209 -15.48 11.45 -19.34
N GLN A 210 -14.88 10.52 -18.58
CA GLN A 210 -15.33 9.13 -18.45
C GLN A 210 -16.22 8.92 -17.22
N ILE A 211 -16.33 9.89 -16.30
CA ILE A 211 -17.10 9.75 -15.06
C ILE A 211 -18.60 9.75 -15.37
N ASP A 212 -19.34 8.79 -14.79
CA ASP A 212 -20.80 8.74 -14.79
C ASP A 212 -21.38 8.45 -13.39
N SER A 213 -22.71 8.21 -13.32
CA SER A 213 -23.40 7.94 -12.05
C SER A 213 -22.89 6.69 -11.33
N ASN A 214 -22.39 5.69 -12.07
CA ASN A 214 -21.94 4.39 -11.57
C ASN A 214 -20.44 4.39 -11.27
N THR A 215 -19.72 5.49 -11.54
CA THR A 215 -18.29 5.58 -11.25
C THR A 215 -18.06 5.66 -9.75
N LYS A 216 -17.20 4.77 -9.23
CA LYS A 216 -16.90 4.61 -7.80
C LYS A 216 -15.48 5.02 -7.40
N ALA A 217 -14.54 5.11 -8.34
CA ALA A 217 -13.18 5.54 -8.06
C ALA A 217 -12.47 6.04 -9.33
N LEU A 218 -11.42 6.85 -9.13
CA LEU A 218 -10.34 7.03 -10.09
C LEU A 218 -9.16 6.14 -9.70
N TYR A 219 -8.42 5.62 -10.67
CA TYR A 219 -7.26 4.76 -10.45
C TYR A 219 -6.06 5.20 -11.29
N VAL A 220 -4.90 5.39 -10.64
CA VAL A 220 -3.63 5.76 -11.27
C VAL A 220 -2.46 4.95 -10.69
N GLU A 221 -1.31 4.97 -11.36
CA GLU A 221 -0.01 4.54 -10.82
C GLU A 221 0.86 5.76 -10.56
N THR A 222 1.63 5.79 -9.47
CA THR A 222 2.56 6.90 -9.16
C THR A 222 3.55 7.16 -10.29
N ILE A 223 4.05 6.09 -10.89
CA ILE A 223 4.88 6.10 -12.09
C ILE A 223 4.33 5.03 -13.02
N GLY A 224 3.66 5.44 -14.07
CA GLY A 224 3.01 4.55 -15.05
C GLY A 224 4.02 3.68 -15.79
N ASN A 225 3.67 2.44 -16.05
CA ASN A 225 4.55 1.48 -16.73
C ASN A 225 3.91 1.05 -18.08
N PRO A 226 4.59 1.20 -19.22
CA PRO A 226 6.04 1.46 -19.40
C PRO A 226 6.42 2.93 -19.72
N ARG A 227 5.46 3.84 -19.79
CA ARG A 227 5.68 5.22 -20.26
C ARG A 227 6.27 6.18 -19.21
N PHE A 228 6.30 5.76 -17.94
CA PHE A 228 6.73 6.57 -16.79
C PHE A 228 5.98 7.91 -16.67
N SER A 229 4.67 7.89 -17.00
CA SER A 229 3.79 9.02 -16.71
C SER A 229 3.69 9.24 -15.19
N VAL A 230 3.59 10.51 -14.80
CA VAL A 230 3.36 10.92 -13.42
C VAL A 230 2.01 11.63 -13.37
N PRO A 231 1.05 11.16 -12.56
CA PRO A 231 -0.28 11.78 -12.48
C PRO A 231 -0.22 13.17 -11.87
N ASP A 232 -1.06 14.07 -12.37
CA ASP A 232 -1.31 15.36 -11.73
C ASP A 232 -2.28 15.14 -10.56
N PHE A 233 -1.72 14.80 -9.40
CA PHE A 233 -2.49 14.44 -8.22
C PHE A 233 -3.46 15.54 -7.79
N ALA A 234 -3.04 16.79 -7.85
CA ALA A 234 -3.86 17.94 -7.44
C ALA A 234 -5.12 18.05 -8.28
N LYS A 235 -5.00 17.96 -9.61
CA LYS A 235 -6.14 18.03 -10.52
C LYS A 235 -7.03 16.79 -10.44
N LEU A 236 -6.45 15.59 -10.38
CA LEU A 236 -7.21 14.35 -10.23
C LEU A 236 -7.97 14.32 -8.92
N LYS A 237 -7.37 14.80 -7.82
CA LYS A 237 -8.06 14.94 -6.53
C LYS A 237 -9.27 15.89 -6.63
N ALA A 238 -9.11 17.04 -7.29
CA ALA A 238 -10.22 17.97 -7.46
C ALA A 238 -11.38 17.34 -8.25
N ILE A 239 -11.08 16.58 -9.31
CA ILE A 239 -12.08 15.84 -10.09
C ILE A 239 -12.76 14.75 -9.23
N ALA A 240 -11.99 13.95 -8.50
CA ALA A 240 -12.50 12.91 -7.63
C ALA A 240 -13.43 13.49 -6.53
N GLN A 241 -13.01 14.59 -5.89
CA GLN A 241 -13.81 15.30 -4.88
C GLN A 241 -15.13 15.84 -5.45
N LYS A 242 -15.10 16.45 -6.63
CA LYS A 242 -16.29 16.94 -7.35
C LYS A 242 -17.28 15.80 -7.64
N ALA A 243 -16.76 14.62 -7.99
CA ALA A 243 -17.56 13.42 -8.26
C ALA A 243 -17.98 12.66 -6.99
N GLY A 244 -17.41 12.99 -5.82
CA GLY A 244 -17.67 12.31 -4.54
C GLY A 244 -17.11 10.88 -4.47
N ILE A 245 -16.00 10.62 -5.16
CA ILE A 245 -15.36 9.31 -5.27
C ILE A 245 -13.89 9.37 -4.82
N PRO A 246 -13.28 8.26 -4.35
CA PRO A 246 -11.88 8.22 -3.98
C PRO A 246 -10.95 8.23 -5.20
N LEU A 247 -9.74 8.78 -4.99
CA LEU A 247 -8.57 8.58 -5.85
C LEU A 247 -7.73 7.43 -5.28
N ILE A 248 -7.60 6.34 -6.02
CA ILE A 248 -6.77 5.17 -5.70
C ILE A 248 -5.46 5.29 -6.48
N CYS A 249 -4.33 5.12 -5.79
CA CYS A 249 -3.01 5.13 -6.41
C CYS A 249 -2.26 3.83 -6.13
N ASP A 250 -1.80 3.15 -7.18
CA ASP A 250 -0.79 2.11 -7.04
C ASP A 250 0.58 2.79 -6.85
N ASN A 251 1.09 2.72 -5.64
CA ASN A 251 2.36 3.34 -5.25
C ASN A 251 3.53 2.35 -5.27
N THR A 252 3.41 1.25 -5.99
CA THR A 252 4.48 0.26 -6.06
C THR A 252 5.82 0.89 -6.46
N PHE A 253 5.83 1.80 -7.46
CA PHE A 253 7.04 2.50 -7.89
C PHE A 253 7.41 3.69 -6.99
N GLY A 254 6.50 4.13 -6.13
CA GLY A 254 6.76 5.12 -5.09
C GLY A 254 7.47 4.55 -3.86
N ALA A 255 7.63 3.21 -3.81
CA ALA A 255 8.42 2.50 -2.82
C ALA A 255 8.03 2.84 -1.38
N CYS A 256 6.78 2.53 -0.99
CA CYS A 256 6.26 2.72 0.36
C CYS A 256 6.49 4.15 0.88
N GLY A 257 6.10 5.12 0.07
CA GLY A 257 6.20 6.54 0.44
C GLY A 257 7.62 7.12 0.40
N TYR A 258 8.65 6.35 0.02
CA TYR A 258 10.01 6.89 -0.03
C TYR A 258 10.21 7.84 -1.22
N VAL A 259 9.86 7.42 -2.43
CA VAL A 259 9.94 8.28 -3.63
C VAL A 259 8.76 9.26 -3.66
N CYS A 260 7.55 8.76 -3.42
CA CYS A 260 6.33 9.57 -3.43
C CYS A 260 5.36 9.06 -2.35
N GLN A 261 4.71 9.99 -1.64
CA GLN A 261 3.62 9.70 -0.70
C GLN A 261 2.29 10.21 -1.29
N PRO A 262 1.58 9.42 -2.11
CA PRO A 262 0.38 9.87 -2.82
C PRO A 262 -0.71 10.41 -1.89
N LEU A 263 -0.82 9.88 -0.65
CA LEU A 263 -1.78 10.37 0.34
C LEU A 263 -1.57 11.85 0.69
N LYS A 264 -0.31 12.33 0.71
CA LYS A 264 0.01 13.75 0.94
C LYS A 264 -0.40 14.63 -0.26
N HIS A 265 -0.51 14.04 -1.43
CA HIS A 265 -0.84 14.74 -2.67
C HIS A 265 -2.31 14.58 -3.08
N GLY A 266 -3.11 13.91 -2.26
CA GLY A 266 -4.55 13.84 -2.42
C GLY A 266 -5.14 12.51 -2.85
N ALA A 267 -4.34 11.44 -2.98
CA ALA A 267 -4.91 10.10 -3.03
C ALA A 267 -5.64 9.78 -1.72
N ASP A 268 -6.68 8.99 -1.80
CA ASP A 268 -7.45 8.53 -0.63
C ASP A 268 -7.06 7.11 -0.22
N ILE A 269 -6.67 6.30 -1.19
CA ILE A 269 -6.29 4.90 -1.00
C ILE A 269 -5.01 4.65 -1.78
N VAL A 270 -4.06 3.97 -1.14
CA VAL A 270 -2.85 3.45 -1.79
C VAL A 270 -2.91 1.93 -1.83
N VAL A 271 -2.49 1.35 -2.95
CA VAL A 271 -2.24 -0.09 -3.11
C VAL A 271 -0.80 -0.29 -3.56
N GLU A 272 -0.16 -1.37 -3.10
CA GLU A 272 1.21 -1.66 -3.51
C GLU A 272 1.49 -3.16 -3.61
N SER A 273 2.37 -3.51 -4.53
CA SER A 273 3.05 -4.80 -4.51
C SER A 273 4.24 -4.76 -3.54
N ALA A 274 4.06 -5.33 -2.35
CA ALA A 274 5.15 -5.46 -1.38
C ALA A 274 6.30 -6.35 -1.88
N THR A 275 6.03 -7.17 -2.91
CA THR A 275 7.00 -8.01 -3.64
C THR A 275 8.20 -7.21 -4.16
N LYS A 276 8.02 -5.90 -4.47
CA LYS A 276 8.99 -5.04 -5.16
C LYS A 276 9.92 -4.38 -4.14
N TRP A 277 10.05 -3.07 -4.11
CA TRP A 277 11.01 -2.37 -3.25
C TRP A 277 10.77 -2.55 -1.75
N ILE A 278 9.54 -2.81 -1.29
CA ILE A 278 9.26 -3.12 0.12
C ILE A 278 10.07 -4.35 0.55
N GLY A 279 9.93 -5.46 -0.16
CA GLY A 279 10.74 -6.66 0.08
C GLY A 279 12.19 -6.48 -0.37
N GLY A 280 12.40 -5.98 -1.58
CA GLY A 280 13.68 -5.56 -2.14
C GLY A 280 14.69 -6.66 -2.49
N HIS A 281 14.33 -7.94 -2.30
CA HIS A 281 15.27 -9.06 -2.41
C HIS A 281 14.74 -10.23 -3.24
N GLY A 282 13.55 -10.11 -3.83
CA GLY A 282 12.94 -11.16 -4.65
C GLY A 282 12.56 -12.44 -3.87
N THR A 283 12.41 -12.37 -2.53
CA THR A 283 12.26 -13.55 -1.66
C THR A 283 10.82 -13.95 -1.41
N THR A 284 9.86 -13.03 -1.52
CA THR A 284 8.45 -13.29 -1.19
C THR A 284 7.50 -12.43 -2.02
N VAL A 285 6.29 -12.92 -2.22
CA VAL A 285 5.20 -12.21 -2.89
C VAL A 285 4.23 -11.69 -1.84
N GLY A 286 3.79 -10.46 -1.99
CA GLY A 286 2.78 -9.84 -1.13
C GLY A 286 2.28 -8.51 -1.68
N GLY A 287 1.27 -7.99 -1.02
CA GLY A 287 0.69 -6.68 -1.31
C GLY A 287 0.22 -5.99 -0.04
N VAL A 288 -0.12 -4.73 -0.17
CA VAL A 288 -0.66 -3.95 0.93
C VAL A 288 -1.65 -2.91 0.40
N ILE A 289 -2.69 -2.64 1.19
CA ILE A 289 -3.66 -1.57 0.97
C ILE A 289 -3.46 -0.59 2.11
N VAL A 290 -3.42 0.72 1.83
CA VAL A 290 -3.34 1.79 2.83
C VAL A 290 -4.54 2.72 2.67
N ASP A 291 -5.22 2.99 3.78
CA ASP A 291 -6.34 3.94 3.86
C ASP A 291 -5.83 5.28 4.36
N GLY A 292 -6.02 6.34 3.57
CA GLY A 292 -5.68 7.71 3.98
C GLY A 292 -6.63 8.30 5.01
N GLY A 293 -7.80 7.70 5.21
CA GLY A 293 -8.83 8.21 6.13
C GLY A 293 -9.49 9.52 5.67
N THR A 294 -9.24 9.97 4.44
CA THR A 294 -9.65 11.29 3.94
C THR A 294 -11.00 11.28 3.24
N MET A 295 -11.45 10.10 2.79
CA MET A 295 -12.69 9.97 2.03
C MET A 295 -13.92 10.07 2.93
N ASN A 296 -14.84 10.97 2.57
CA ASN A 296 -16.19 11.00 3.19
C ASN A 296 -17.08 9.92 2.54
N TRP A 297 -17.20 8.77 3.18
CA TRP A 297 -18.02 7.66 2.70
C TRP A 297 -19.53 7.89 2.86
N ASN A 298 -19.93 8.88 3.66
CA ASN A 298 -21.35 9.24 3.88
C ASN A 298 -21.84 10.32 2.89
N ASN A 299 -21.52 10.16 1.62
CA ASN A 299 -21.91 11.07 0.55
C ASN A 299 -22.92 10.47 -0.44
N GLY A 300 -23.44 9.28 -0.16
CA GLY A 300 -24.43 8.58 -0.97
C GLY A 300 -23.86 7.84 -2.19
N LYS A 301 -22.55 7.94 -2.49
CA LYS A 301 -21.92 7.26 -3.63
C LYS A 301 -21.57 5.79 -3.33
N HIS A 302 -21.33 5.47 -2.07
CA HIS A 302 -20.89 4.15 -1.62
C HIS A 302 -21.81 3.60 -0.52
N PRO A 303 -23.05 3.17 -0.85
CA PRO A 303 -24.03 2.68 0.14
C PRO A 303 -23.48 1.53 0.99
N VAL A 304 -22.60 0.71 0.42
CA VAL A 304 -21.92 -0.39 1.14
C VAL A 304 -21.22 0.06 2.42
N MET A 305 -20.82 1.33 2.54
CA MET A 305 -20.17 1.89 3.73
C MET A 305 -21.14 2.40 4.79
N THR A 306 -22.37 2.76 4.39
CA THR A 306 -23.38 3.40 5.24
C THR A 306 -24.58 2.53 5.54
N ASP A 307 -24.87 1.55 4.67
CA ASP A 307 -26.00 0.64 4.85
C ASP A 307 -25.69 -0.44 5.90
N PRO A 308 -26.73 -0.98 6.54
CA PRO A 308 -26.58 -2.08 7.48
C PRO A 308 -25.94 -3.32 6.83
N SER A 309 -24.76 -3.75 7.32
CA SER A 309 -24.08 -4.94 6.82
C SER A 309 -24.83 -6.22 7.23
N PRO A 310 -25.23 -7.07 6.29
CA PRO A 310 -25.87 -8.35 6.60
C PRO A 310 -24.89 -9.34 7.27
N GLY A 311 -23.57 -9.20 7.01
CA GLY A 311 -22.51 -10.03 7.58
C GLY A 311 -22.23 -9.73 9.06
N TYR A 312 -22.69 -8.59 9.58
CA TYR A 312 -22.44 -8.14 10.96
C TYR A 312 -23.72 -7.65 11.64
N HIS A 313 -24.83 -8.38 11.46
CA HIS A 313 -26.11 -8.13 12.14
C HIS A 313 -26.63 -6.69 12.02
N GLY A 314 -26.39 -6.04 10.88
CA GLY A 314 -26.83 -4.68 10.62
C GLY A 314 -25.89 -3.57 11.11
N LEU A 315 -24.64 -3.89 11.46
CA LEU A 315 -23.60 -2.90 11.72
C LEU A 315 -23.42 -2.00 10.50
N LYS A 316 -23.34 -0.70 10.72
CA LYS A 316 -22.98 0.28 9.72
C LYS A 316 -21.54 0.68 9.88
N PHE A 317 -20.73 0.45 8.85
CA PHE A 317 -19.27 0.66 8.90
C PHE A 317 -18.92 2.13 9.15
N TRP A 318 -19.61 3.07 8.49
CA TRP A 318 -19.40 4.49 8.69
C TRP A 318 -19.70 4.94 10.13
N ASP A 319 -20.85 4.53 10.69
CA ASP A 319 -21.22 4.91 12.04
C ASP A 319 -20.27 4.32 13.10
N THR A 320 -19.67 3.15 12.81
CA THR A 320 -18.80 2.44 13.75
C THR A 320 -17.34 2.82 13.64
N PHE A 321 -16.83 3.00 12.42
CA PHE A 321 -15.40 3.19 12.13
C PHE A 321 -15.10 4.50 11.37
N GLY A 322 -16.09 5.37 11.19
CA GLY A 322 -15.94 6.70 10.63
C GLY A 322 -15.26 7.67 11.62
N PRO A 323 -15.18 8.96 11.29
CA PRO A 323 -14.45 9.95 12.09
C PRO A 323 -14.91 10.04 13.55
N ASP A 324 -16.22 9.88 13.77
CA ASP A 324 -16.84 9.91 15.10
C ASP A 324 -17.00 8.50 15.72
N GLY A 325 -16.43 7.49 15.08
CA GLY A 325 -16.51 6.09 15.48
C GLY A 325 -15.57 5.72 16.61
N ILE A 326 -15.55 4.41 16.92
CA ILE A 326 -14.82 3.85 18.08
C ILE A 326 -13.29 3.97 18.00
N LEU A 327 -12.73 4.23 16.81
CA LEU A 327 -11.30 4.37 16.60
C LEU A 327 -10.79 5.82 16.69
N GLY A 328 -11.70 6.80 16.72
CA GLY A 328 -11.34 8.24 16.71
C GLY A 328 -10.63 8.69 15.43
N ALA A 329 -10.72 7.89 14.36
CA ALA A 329 -10.21 8.17 13.03
C ALA A 329 -11.09 7.49 12.00
N ASN A 330 -11.14 8.03 10.77
CA ASN A 330 -11.91 7.42 9.70
C ASN A 330 -11.17 6.21 9.11
N ALA A 331 -11.44 5.04 9.67
CA ALA A 331 -10.92 3.74 9.21
C ALA A 331 -12.00 2.88 8.53
N THR A 332 -13.09 3.49 8.10
CA THR A 332 -14.26 2.79 7.52
C THR A 332 -13.87 1.83 6.41
N PHE A 333 -13.06 2.30 5.45
CA PHE A 333 -12.67 1.53 4.28
C PHE A 333 -11.76 0.35 4.66
N ILE A 334 -10.68 0.61 5.40
CA ILE A 334 -9.71 -0.44 5.70
C ILE A 334 -10.29 -1.52 6.63
N MET A 335 -11.19 -1.13 7.55
CA MET A 335 -11.92 -2.07 8.39
C MET A 335 -12.84 -2.96 7.57
N ARG A 336 -13.58 -2.39 6.60
CA ARG A 336 -14.40 -3.19 5.70
C ARG A 336 -13.58 -4.13 4.83
N CYS A 337 -12.46 -3.66 4.27
CA CYS A 337 -11.52 -4.50 3.55
C CYS A 337 -11.08 -5.72 4.37
N ARG A 338 -10.77 -5.53 5.66
CA ARG A 338 -10.31 -6.60 6.56
C ARG A 338 -11.41 -7.58 6.91
N VAL A 339 -12.53 -7.06 7.46
CA VAL A 339 -13.50 -7.92 8.15
C VAL A 339 -14.57 -8.52 7.25
N GLU A 340 -14.73 -7.99 6.02
CA GLU A 340 -15.55 -8.60 4.96
C GLU A 340 -14.67 -9.10 3.83
N GLY A 341 -13.96 -8.23 3.13
CA GLY A 341 -13.21 -8.59 1.93
C GLY A 341 -12.15 -9.64 2.17
N LEU A 342 -11.16 -9.35 3.02
CA LEU A 342 -10.08 -10.31 3.32
C LEU A 342 -10.60 -11.59 3.99
N ARG A 343 -11.51 -11.44 4.96
CA ARG A 343 -12.11 -12.59 5.66
C ARG A 343 -12.73 -13.58 4.69
N ASP A 344 -13.49 -13.08 3.72
CA ASP A 344 -14.34 -13.90 2.86
C ASP A 344 -13.61 -14.38 1.60
N LEU A 345 -12.71 -13.55 1.01
CA LEU A 345 -11.95 -13.88 -0.20
C LEU A 345 -10.62 -14.58 0.09
N GLY A 346 -10.08 -14.43 1.30
CA GLY A 346 -8.95 -15.24 1.77
C GLY A 346 -7.57 -14.83 1.27
N MET A 347 -7.39 -13.65 0.68
CA MET A 347 -6.12 -13.16 0.12
C MET A 347 -5.12 -12.71 1.20
N CYS A 348 -4.95 -13.46 2.28
CA CYS A 348 -4.13 -13.06 3.42
C CYS A 348 -2.63 -13.20 3.14
N GLN A 349 -1.84 -12.34 3.77
CA GLN A 349 -0.38 -12.47 3.86
C GLN A 349 -0.01 -13.49 4.93
N ASN A 350 0.99 -14.33 4.65
CA ASN A 350 1.54 -15.24 5.66
C ASN A 350 2.59 -14.53 6.55
N PRO A 351 2.77 -14.96 7.82
CA PRO A 351 3.65 -14.27 8.76
C PRO A 351 5.14 -14.34 8.39
N PHE A 352 5.61 -15.38 7.69
CA PHE A 352 6.99 -15.45 7.22
C PHE A 352 7.25 -14.42 6.11
N GLY A 353 6.30 -14.25 5.19
CA GLY A 353 6.37 -13.20 4.16
C GLY A 353 6.32 -11.80 4.78
N ALA A 354 5.43 -11.57 5.75
CA ALA A 354 5.36 -10.31 6.47
C ALA A 354 6.67 -9.99 7.21
N PHE A 355 7.30 -10.99 7.83
CA PHE A 355 8.63 -10.84 8.47
C PHE A 355 9.70 -10.43 7.46
N ASN A 356 9.75 -11.07 6.27
CA ASN A 356 10.69 -10.68 5.21
C ASN A 356 10.45 -9.23 4.73
N PHE A 357 9.20 -8.77 4.65
CA PHE A 357 8.88 -7.39 4.33
C PHE A 357 9.32 -6.42 5.42
N ILE A 358 9.18 -6.79 6.70
CA ILE A 358 9.68 -5.98 7.82
C ILE A 358 11.19 -5.77 7.70
N LEU A 359 11.95 -6.84 7.42
CA LEU A 359 13.39 -6.76 7.19
C LEU A 359 13.73 -5.87 5.98
N GLY A 360 12.98 -6.01 4.89
CA GLY A 360 13.12 -5.15 3.71
C GLY A 360 12.89 -3.67 4.01
N LEU A 361 11.84 -3.35 4.78
CA LEU A 361 11.53 -1.98 5.18
C LEU A 361 12.62 -1.34 6.02
N GLU A 362 13.29 -2.09 6.92
CA GLU A 362 14.31 -1.54 7.81
C GLU A 362 15.51 -0.91 7.08
N THR A 363 15.72 -1.25 5.80
CA THR A 363 16.79 -0.70 4.95
C THR A 363 16.25 0.03 3.71
N LEU A 364 14.95 0.33 3.67
CA LEU A 364 14.30 0.87 2.48
C LEU A 364 14.95 2.17 2.01
N SER A 365 15.14 3.15 2.89
CA SER A 365 15.72 4.45 2.55
C SER A 365 17.12 4.32 1.94
N LEU A 366 17.98 3.50 2.55
CA LEU A 366 19.34 3.26 2.09
C LEU A 366 19.37 2.62 0.69
N ARG A 367 18.48 1.65 0.46
CA ARG A 367 18.39 1.00 -0.85
C ARG A 367 17.84 1.95 -1.91
N MET A 368 16.76 2.69 -1.58
CA MET A 368 16.13 3.59 -2.55
C MET A 368 17.04 4.74 -2.96
N GLU A 369 17.80 5.32 -2.03
CA GLU A 369 18.79 6.34 -2.33
C GLU A 369 19.84 5.81 -3.33
N ARG A 370 20.36 4.60 -3.11
CA ARG A 370 21.31 3.96 -4.01
C ARG A 370 20.66 3.57 -5.36
N HIS A 371 19.48 3.01 -5.35
CA HIS A 371 18.72 2.70 -6.56
C HIS A 371 18.50 3.95 -7.45
N CYS A 372 17.99 5.03 -6.85
CA CYS A 372 17.70 6.27 -7.58
C CYS A 372 18.97 6.94 -8.13
N SER A 373 20.04 6.99 -7.33
CA SER A 373 21.33 7.55 -7.78
C SER A 373 21.95 6.75 -8.92
N ASN A 374 21.93 5.42 -8.82
CA ASN A 374 22.39 4.54 -9.88
C ASN A 374 21.54 4.69 -11.15
N THR A 375 20.21 4.80 -11.01
CA THR A 375 19.32 4.96 -12.17
C THR A 375 19.57 6.26 -12.90
N MET A 376 19.77 7.36 -12.17
CA MET A 376 20.11 8.66 -12.77
C MET A 376 21.46 8.57 -13.51
N ALA A 377 22.48 7.99 -12.89
CA ALA A 377 23.80 7.87 -13.51
C ALA A 377 23.77 6.98 -14.77
N LEU A 378 23.05 5.85 -14.71
CA LEU A 378 22.85 4.97 -15.87
C LEU A 378 22.06 5.68 -16.99
N ALA A 379 20.99 6.43 -16.65
CA ALA A 379 20.22 7.20 -17.65
C ALA A 379 21.10 8.20 -18.38
N GLN A 380 21.91 8.97 -17.64
CA GLN A 380 22.85 9.94 -18.21
C GLN A 380 23.98 9.30 -19.04
N TYR A 381 24.41 8.08 -18.67
CA TYR A 381 25.37 7.30 -19.45
C TYR A 381 24.75 6.84 -20.77
N LEU A 382 23.52 6.30 -20.73
CA LEU A 382 22.81 5.80 -21.90
C LEU A 382 22.45 6.92 -22.89
N GLU A 383 22.06 8.11 -22.41
CA GLU A 383 21.77 9.28 -23.28
C GLU A 383 22.97 9.64 -24.20
N LYS A 384 24.20 9.36 -23.78
CA LYS A 384 25.43 9.68 -24.51
C LYS A 384 25.94 8.50 -25.34
N HIS A 385 25.35 7.31 -25.18
CA HIS A 385 25.88 6.12 -25.83
C HIS A 385 25.48 6.06 -27.30
N PRO A 386 26.44 5.82 -28.26
CA PRO A 386 26.17 5.88 -29.70
C PRO A 386 25.14 4.86 -30.21
N GLN A 387 24.98 3.71 -29.53
CA GLN A 387 24.01 2.68 -29.88
C GLN A 387 22.62 2.91 -29.29
N VAL A 388 22.42 3.93 -28.45
CA VAL A 388 21.13 4.26 -27.85
C VAL A 388 20.43 5.33 -28.68
N SER A 389 19.14 5.14 -28.95
CA SER A 389 18.30 6.07 -29.74
C SER A 389 17.53 7.05 -28.85
N TRP A 390 17.10 6.60 -27.68
CA TRP A 390 16.35 7.41 -26.71
C TRP A 390 16.47 6.79 -25.33
N VAL A 391 16.24 7.59 -24.28
CA VAL A 391 16.12 7.16 -22.88
C VAL A 391 14.87 7.80 -22.28
N SER A 392 14.07 7.01 -21.56
CA SER A 392 12.91 7.48 -20.81
C SER A 392 13.12 7.25 -19.32
N TYR A 393 13.17 8.33 -18.56
CA TYR A 393 13.30 8.34 -17.10
C TYR A 393 12.82 9.70 -16.55
N PRO A 394 11.90 9.74 -15.56
CA PRO A 394 11.34 10.99 -15.06
C PRO A 394 12.37 11.98 -14.49
N GLY A 395 13.54 11.50 -14.10
CA GLY A 395 14.66 12.31 -13.63
C GLY A 395 15.37 13.12 -14.71
N LEU A 396 15.21 12.78 -15.97
CA LEU A 396 15.82 13.54 -17.08
C LEU A 396 14.99 14.79 -17.40
N LYS A 397 15.65 15.93 -17.55
CA LYS A 397 14.98 17.23 -17.81
C LYS A 397 14.10 17.26 -19.05
N ALA A 398 14.45 16.45 -20.06
CA ALA A 398 13.71 16.33 -21.31
C ALA A 398 12.44 15.45 -21.19
N HIS A 399 12.28 14.71 -20.09
CA HIS A 399 11.13 13.82 -19.91
C HIS A 399 9.83 14.64 -19.77
N PRO A 400 8.73 14.25 -20.45
CA PRO A 400 7.47 15.02 -20.44
C PRO A 400 6.92 15.28 -19.05
N PHE A 401 7.08 14.32 -18.12
CA PHE A 401 6.56 14.38 -16.75
C PHE A 401 7.59 14.86 -15.71
N HIS A 402 8.78 15.34 -16.14
CA HIS A 402 9.83 15.77 -15.21
C HIS A 402 9.37 16.84 -14.21
N LYS A 403 8.53 17.79 -14.66
CA LYS A 403 8.00 18.85 -13.78
C LYS A 403 7.12 18.30 -12.67
N LEU A 404 6.21 17.38 -12.99
CA LEU A 404 5.35 16.72 -12.01
C LEU A 404 6.17 15.81 -11.08
N ALA A 405 7.20 15.15 -11.60
CA ALA A 405 8.11 14.36 -10.79
C ALA A 405 8.87 15.22 -9.77
N ILE A 406 9.33 16.43 -10.15
CA ILE A 406 9.94 17.38 -9.21
C ILE A 406 8.93 17.84 -8.15
N GLU A 407 7.67 18.03 -8.52
CA GLU A 407 6.62 18.53 -7.61
C GLU A 407 6.22 17.49 -6.56
N TYR A 408 6.12 16.21 -6.95
CA TYR A 408 5.52 15.19 -6.11
C TYR A 408 6.53 14.22 -5.49
N PHE A 409 7.73 14.09 -6.05
CA PHE A 409 8.69 13.12 -5.58
C PHE A 409 9.68 13.75 -4.59
N ARG A 410 10.23 12.92 -3.71
CA ARG A 410 11.28 13.34 -2.78
C ARG A 410 12.49 13.84 -3.57
N ASP A 411 13.10 14.91 -3.11
CA ASP A 411 14.24 15.60 -3.76
C ASP A 411 15.31 14.64 -4.31
N GLY A 412 15.55 14.72 -5.62
CA GLY A 412 16.54 13.92 -6.32
C GLY A 412 16.20 12.44 -6.53
N ASN A 413 15.03 11.96 -6.09
CA ASN A 413 14.62 10.57 -6.19
C ASN A 413 13.47 10.43 -7.20
N PHE A 414 13.76 9.94 -8.41
CA PHE A 414 12.82 9.82 -9.50
C PHE A 414 12.42 8.37 -9.81
N GLY A 415 12.57 7.47 -8.83
CA GLY A 415 12.34 6.04 -9.01
C GLY A 415 13.56 5.29 -9.52
N ALA A 416 13.44 3.98 -9.66
CA ALA A 416 14.55 3.06 -9.92
C ALA A 416 14.35 2.19 -11.15
N VAL A 417 13.52 2.64 -12.09
CA VAL A 417 13.27 1.97 -13.37
C VAL A 417 13.40 2.98 -14.50
N LEU A 418 14.08 2.59 -15.57
CA LEU A 418 14.16 3.33 -16.82
C LEU A 418 13.90 2.42 -18.01
N THR A 419 13.58 3.02 -19.15
CA THR A 419 13.62 2.34 -20.46
C THR A 419 14.51 3.10 -21.41
N PHE A 420 15.10 2.37 -22.35
CA PHE A 420 15.84 2.97 -23.45
C PHE A 420 15.62 2.20 -24.73
N GLY A 421 15.81 2.88 -25.87
CA GLY A 421 15.78 2.26 -27.20
C GLY A 421 17.18 1.97 -27.70
N ILE A 422 17.39 0.76 -28.24
CA ILE A 422 18.64 0.37 -28.89
C ILE A 422 18.52 0.48 -30.41
N LYS A 423 19.54 1.05 -31.07
CA LYS A 423 19.60 1.12 -32.55
C LYS A 423 19.70 -0.29 -33.13
N GLY A 424 18.84 -0.57 -34.10
CA GLY A 424 18.74 -1.90 -34.73
C GLY A 424 17.45 -2.68 -34.39
N GLY A 425 16.57 -2.08 -33.55
CA GLY A 425 15.23 -2.61 -33.30
C GLY A 425 15.20 -3.91 -32.53
N LEU A 426 14.26 -4.82 -32.90
CA LEU A 426 13.98 -6.06 -32.19
C LEU A 426 15.22 -6.95 -32.01
N ASP A 427 15.94 -7.21 -33.10
CA ASP A 427 17.10 -8.12 -33.10
C ASP A 427 18.22 -7.57 -32.23
N ALA A 428 18.49 -6.27 -32.26
CA ALA A 428 19.48 -5.63 -31.41
C ALA A 428 19.07 -5.67 -29.94
N GLY A 429 17.77 -5.49 -29.63
CA GLY A 429 17.22 -5.62 -28.30
C GLY A 429 17.40 -7.03 -27.72
N MET A 430 17.07 -8.04 -28.50
CA MET A 430 17.28 -9.46 -28.12
C MET A 430 18.78 -9.76 -27.90
N LYS A 431 19.62 -9.32 -28.83
CA LYS A 431 21.08 -9.52 -28.75
C LYS A 431 21.68 -8.84 -27.51
N PHE A 432 21.23 -7.64 -27.15
CA PHE A 432 21.63 -6.97 -25.91
C PHE A 432 21.31 -7.81 -24.69
N ILE A 433 20.06 -8.29 -24.59
CA ILE A 433 19.61 -9.14 -23.47
C ILE A 433 20.44 -10.42 -23.34
N ASP A 434 20.76 -11.07 -24.47
CA ASP A 434 21.54 -12.32 -24.49
C ASP A 434 23.01 -12.10 -24.11
N ASN A 435 23.52 -10.86 -24.17
CA ASN A 435 24.92 -10.53 -23.89
C ASN A 435 25.18 -9.85 -22.55
N VAL A 436 24.16 -9.45 -21.77
CA VAL A 436 24.37 -8.96 -20.39
C VAL A 436 24.93 -10.09 -19.53
N LYS A 437 25.84 -9.76 -18.60
CA LYS A 437 26.55 -10.72 -17.75
C LYS A 437 26.29 -10.50 -16.26
N LEU A 438 26.15 -9.24 -15.85
CA LEU A 438 25.84 -8.84 -14.48
C LEU A 438 24.35 -8.72 -14.26
N ALA A 439 23.67 -7.98 -15.14
CA ALA A 439 22.23 -7.78 -15.05
C ALA A 439 21.46 -9.09 -15.32
N SER A 440 20.42 -9.34 -14.52
CA SER A 440 19.64 -10.57 -14.67
C SER A 440 18.45 -10.37 -15.62
N HIS A 441 18.32 -11.25 -16.60
CA HIS A 441 17.18 -11.26 -17.52
C HIS A 441 15.97 -11.95 -16.89
N LEU A 442 15.00 -11.17 -16.43
CA LEU A 442 13.76 -11.69 -15.85
C LEU A 442 12.66 -10.61 -15.75
N ALA A 443 11.41 -11.06 -15.59
CA ALA A 443 10.23 -10.19 -15.51
C ALA A 443 9.93 -9.76 -14.06
N ASN A 444 10.79 -8.93 -13.45
CA ASN A 444 10.55 -8.34 -12.14
C ASN A 444 11.07 -6.89 -12.10
N VAL A 445 10.86 -6.19 -10.98
CA VAL A 445 11.43 -4.88 -10.65
C VAL A 445 11.62 -4.80 -9.13
N GLY A 446 12.47 -3.89 -8.66
CA GLY A 446 12.62 -3.59 -7.24
C GLY A 446 13.49 -4.58 -6.46
N ASP A 447 14.27 -5.41 -7.15
CA ASP A 447 15.29 -6.25 -6.53
C ASP A 447 16.58 -5.44 -6.27
N ALA A 448 17.35 -5.81 -5.26
CA ALA A 448 18.67 -5.24 -4.98
C ALA A 448 19.66 -5.43 -6.16
N LYS A 449 19.40 -6.41 -7.03
CA LYS A 449 20.19 -6.67 -8.25
C LYS A 449 19.56 -5.95 -9.44
N THR A 450 20.39 -5.53 -10.39
CA THR A 450 19.95 -4.97 -11.67
C THR A 450 19.26 -6.03 -12.51
N LEU A 451 18.03 -5.72 -12.95
CA LEU A 451 17.19 -6.59 -13.78
C LEU A 451 16.94 -5.92 -15.13
N VAL A 452 16.97 -6.71 -16.19
CA VAL A 452 16.70 -6.24 -17.56
C VAL A 452 15.67 -7.14 -18.22
N ILE A 453 14.89 -6.56 -19.13
CA ILE A 453 13.95 -7.29 -19.96
C ILE A 453 13.73 -6.55 -21.28
N HIS A 454 13.51 -7.28 -22.37
CA HIS A 454 13.05 -6.78 -23.66
C HIS A 454 11.54 -7.01 -23.76
N PRO A 455 10.69 -5.99 -23.50
CA PRO A 455 9.24 -6.20 -23.38
C PRO A 455 8.58 -6.77 -24.64
N ALA A 456 9.01 -6.32 -25.82
CA ALA A 456 8.41 -6.74 -27.09
C ALA A 456 8.54 -8.24 -27.35
N SER A 457 9.66 -8.88 -26.98
CA SER A 457 9.91 -10.31 -27.17
C SER A 457 9.53 -11.19 -25.97
N THR A 458 9.00 -10.58 -24.88
CA THR A 458 8.72 -11.32 -23.64
C THR A 458 7.35 -10.98 -23.07
N THR A 459 7.24 -9.93 -22.22
CA THR A 459 6.00 -9.62 -21.51
C THR A 459 4.85 -9.16 -22.39
N HIS A 460 5.13 -8.71 -23.62
CA HIS A 460 4.13 -8.24 -24.60
C HIS A 460 4.19 -9.02 -25.91
N GLU A 461 4.87 -10.16 -25.95
CA GLU A 461 5.02 -11.02 -27.14
C GLU A 461 3.67 -11.50 -27.67
N GLN A 462 2.67 -11.66 -26.82
CA GLN A 462 1.32 -12.08 -27.22
C GLN A 462 0.49 -10.98 -27.89
N LEU A 463 0.95 -9.71 -27.88
CA LEU A 463 0.29 -8.59 -28.51
C LEU A 463 0.76 -8.43 -29.96
N THR A 464 -0.13 -7.93 -30.84
CA THR A 464 0.29 -7.51 -32.19
C THR A 464 1.23 -6.30 -32.12
N PRO A 465 2.03 -6.03 -33.17
CA PRO A 465 2.90 -4.84 -33.19
C PRO A 465 2.14 -3.52 -32.95
N GLU A 466 0.91 -3.41 -33.45
CA GLU A 466 0.03 -2.26 -33.24
C GLU A 466 -0.41 -2.13 -31.76
N GLU A 467 -0.78 -3.25 -31.15
CA GLU A 467 -1.16 -3.31 -29.73
C GLU A 467 0.04 -3.03 -28.81
N GLN A 468 1.23 -3.55 -29.16
CA GLN A 468 2.49 -3.21 -28.45
C GLN A 468 2.74 -1.71 -28.49
N THR A 469 2.66 -1.09 -29.68
CA THR A 469 2.84 0.34 -29.85
C THR A 469 1.80 1.16 -29.08
N ALA A 470 0.54 0.73 -29.12
CA ALA A 470 -0.55 1.36 -28.36
C ALA A 470 -0.32 1.31 -26.84
N SER A 471 0.26 0.21 -26.34
CA SER A 471 0.65 0.07 -24.94
C SER A 471 1.94 0.82 -24.56
N GLY A 472 2.64 1.42 -25.54
CA GLY A 472 3.88 2.16 -25.34
C GLY A 472 5.14 1.29 -25.38
N VAL A 473 5.04 0.07 -25.90
CA VAL A 473 6.18 -0.82 -26.11
C VAL A 473 6.64 -0.74 -27.56
N THR A 474 7.91 -0.39 -27.76
CA THR A 474 8.54 -0.37 -29.09
C THR A 474 9.47 -1.58 -29.27
N PRO A 475 9.71 -2.01 -30.53
CA PRO A 475 10.59 -3.17 -30.80
C PRO A 475 12.04 -3.02 -30.30
N ASP A 476 12.50 -1.78 -30.14
CA ASP A 476 13.85 -1.45 -29.68
C ASP A 476 13.95 -1.24 -28.15
N MET A 477 12.84 -1.36 -27.41
CA MET A 477 12.77 -0.98 -26.00
C MET A 477 13.42 -2.03 -25.09
N ILE A 478 14.34 -1.58 -24.25
CA ILE A 478 14.84 -2.30 -23.09
C ILE A 478 14.33 -1.65 -21.82
N ARG A 479 13.76 -2.41 -20.89
CA ARG A 479 13.40 -1.93 -19.54
C ARG A 479 14.45 -2.42 -18.54
N VAL A 480 14.90 -1.51 -17.68
CA VAL A 480 15.88 -1.78 -16.62
C VAL A 480 15.29 -1.40 -15.27
N SER A 481 15.29 -2.34 -14.33
CA SER A 481 15.16 -2.06 -12.90
C SER A 481 16.55 -2.03 -12.31
N VAL A 482 17.05 -0.84 -12.00
CA VAL A 482 18.45 -0.63 -11.62
C VAL A 482 18.64 -1.03 -10.17
N GLY A 483 19.66 -1.86 -9.91
CA GLY A 483 20.00 -2.37 -8.58
C GLY A 483 20.93 -1.45 -7.79
N ILE A 484 21.47 -1.99 -6.70
CA ILE A 484 22.36 -1.27 -5.78
C ILE A 484 23.83 -1.60 -5.94
N GLU A 485 24.20 -2.32 -7.01
CA GLU A 485 25.59 -2.62 -7.38
C GLU A 485 26.39 -1.33 -7.59
N HIS A 486 27.71 -1.44 -7.70
CA HIS A 486 28.52 -0.28 -8.08
C HIS A 486 28.15 0.16 -9.50
N ILE A 487 27.93 1.46 -9.68
CA ILE A 487 27.43 2.00 -10.95
C ILE A 487 28.37 1.74 -12.13
N ASP A 488 29.68 1.76 -11.90
CA ASP A 488 30.65 1.50 -12.96
C ASP A 488 30.56 0.06 -13.48
N ASP A 489 30.26 -0.91 -12.61
CA ASP A 489 30.06 -2.31 -13.00
C ASP A 489 28.80 -2.49 -13.84
N ILE A 490 27.70 -1.79 -13.48
CA ILE A 490 26.47 -1.76 -14.29
C ILE A 490 26.73 -1.15 -15.64
N CYS A 491 27.42 0.00 -15.70
CA CYS A 491 27.77 0.67 -16.97
C CYS A 491 28.70 -0.17 -17.83
N ALA A 492 29.67 -0.87 -17.23
CA ALA A 492 30.57 -1.76 -17.95
C ALA A 492 29.85 -2.97 -18.57
N ASP A 493 28.89 -3.56 -17.84
CA ASP A 493 28.06 -4.64 -18.36
C ASP A 493 27.22 -4.18 -19.56
N PHE A 494 26.59 -3.02 -19.45
CA PHE A 494 25.79 -2.44 -20.53
C PHE A 494 26.67 -2.06 -21.74
N ALA A 495 27.87 -1.48 -21.52
CA ALA A 495 28.79 -1.13 -22.58
C ALA A 495 29.18 -2.34 -23.44
N GLN A 496 29.55 -3.46 -22.81
CA GLN A 496 29.95 -4.65 -23.54
C GLN A 496 28.75 -5.30 -24.26
N ALA A 497 27.53 -5.27 -23.66
CA ALA A 497 26.34 -5.82 -24.28
C ALA A 497 25.82 -4.97 -25.45
N LEU A 498 25.95 -3.63 -25.39
CA LEU A 498 25.58 -2.70 -26.46
C LEU A 498 26.51 -2.79 -27.69
N THR A 499 27.71 -3.35 -27.54
CA THR A 499 28.70 -3.48 -28.61
C THR A 499 28.86 -4.93 -29.11
N ALA A 500 28.19 -5.89 -28.50
CA ALA A 500 28.18 -7.30 -28.90
C ALA A 500 27.38 -7.54 -30.21
#